data_195a64f517e624d53dfc4f9ce0e900e9
#
_entry.id   195a64f517e624d53dfc4f9ce0e900e9
#
_cell.length_a   1.000
_cell.length_b   1.000
_cell.length_c   1.000
_cell.angle_alpha   90.00
_cell.angle_beta   90.00
_cell.angle_gamma   90.00
#
_symmetry.space_group_name_H-M   'P 1'
#
loop_
_entity.id
_entity.type
_entity.pdbx_description
1 polymer ?
#
loop_
_entity_poly.entity_id
_entity_poly.type
_entity_poly.pdbx_seq_one_letter_code
_entity_poly.pdbx_strand_id
1 'polypeptide(L)'
;TALAHPMFYYELGDLARVVEDAGMVVGFLFGFLCPDGKTGYIHLVGIHPDYRRRGVARMLYTAFEDDCRHAAYKRLKAITTLGNEASIAFHRALGWTSTEVDDYAGPGRMRIVFTKVLPPG
;
A
#
# COMPACT_ATOMS: atom_id res chain seq x y z
N THR A 1 10.28 16.15 14.56
CA THR A 1 11.36 15.19 14.41
C THR A 1 11.41 14.68 12.97
N ALA A 2 12.57 14.72 12.34
CA ALA A 2 12.72 14.20 11.00
C ALA A 2 12.56 12.67 11.04
N LEU A 3 11.77 12.14 10.12
CA LEU A 3 11.59 10.70 9.99
C LEU A 3 12.75 10.10 9.20
N ALA A 4 13.13 8.87 9.56
CA ALA A 4 14.13 8.13 8.82
C ALA A 4 13.61 7.75 7.42
N HIS A 5 14.53 7.46 6.52
CA HIS A 5 14.17 7.04 5.17
C HIS A 5 13.63 5.61 5.16
N PRO A 6 12.68 5.30 4.26
CA PRO A 6 12.25 3.92 4.08
C PRO A 6 13.41 3.03 3.65
N MET A 7 13.42 1.82 4.16
CA MET A 7 14.38 0.79 3.78
C MET A 7 13.70 -0.26 2.90
N PHE A 8 14.49 -0.91 2.05
CA PHE A 8 13.98 -1.92 1.13
C PHE A 8 14.41 -3.30 1.54
N TYR A 9 13.49 -4.23 1.42
CA TYR A 9 13.82 -5.65 1.52
C TYR A 9 13.22 -6.37 0.32
N TYR A 10 14.02 -7.21 -0.33
CA TYR A 10 13.58 -8.03 -1.46
C TYR A 10 13.78 -9.47 -1.07
N GLU A 11 12.71 -10.22 -1.00
CA GLU A 11 12.78 -11.63 -0.67
C GLU A 11 11.63 -12.37 -1.35
N LEU A 12 11.96 -13.44 -2.08
CA LEU A 12 10.99 -14.29 -2.76
C LEU A 12 10.02 -13.53 -3.70
N GLY A 13 10.49 -12.43 -4.31
CA GLY A 13 9.69 -11.63 -5.20
C GLY A 13 8.75 -10.65 -4.51
N ASP A 14 8.73 -10.62 -3.19
CA ASP A 14 7.92 -9.70 -2.42
C ASP A 14 8.68 -8.41 -2.17
N LEU A 15 7.94 -7.33 -1.99
CA LEU A 15 8.48 -6.04 -1.63
C LEU A 15 8.06 -5.69 -0.21
N ALA A 16 9.05 -5.48 0.65
CA ALA A 16 8.80 -5.02 2.00
C ALA A 16 9.54 -3.70 2.22
N ARG A 17 8.86 -2.73 2.82
CA ARG A 17 9.45 -1.45 3.17
C ARG A 17 9.16 -1.13 4.62
N VAL A 18 10.14 -0.57 5.28
CA VAL A 18 9.98 -0.09 6.64
C VAL A 18 10.43 1.35 6.74
N VAL A 19 9.84 2.06 7.69
CA VAL A 19 10.31 3.38 8.11
C VAL A 19 10.81 3.26 9.54
N GLU A 20 12.02 3.72 9.78
CA GLU A 20 12.61 3.76 11.10
C GLU A 20 12.76 5.20 11.58
N ASP A 21 12.57 5.38 12.89
CA ASP A 21 12.88 6.63 13.55
C ASP A 21 13.61 6.30 14.85
N ALA A 22 14.79 6.87 15.03
CA ALA A 22 15.65 6.63 16.19
C ALA A 22 15.89 5.13 16.47
N GLY A 23 16.09 4.35 15.40
CA GLY A 23 16.38 2.91 15.51
C GLY A 23 15.15 2.02 15.73
N MET A 24 13.96 2.59 15.77
CA MET A 24 12.71 1.86 15.96
C MET A 24 11.90 1.83 14.67
N VAL A 25 11.35 0.68 14.32
CA VAL A 25 10.44 0.58 13.18
C VAL A 25 9.11 1.21 13.57
N VAL A 26 8.71 2.25 12.84
CA VAL A 26 7.49 3.00 13.12
C VAL A 26 6.42 2.81 12.05
N GLY A 27 6.77 2.17 10.95
CA GLY A 27 5.81 1.82 9.90
C GLY A 27 6.38 0.78 8.97
N PHE A 28 5.50 0.01 8.36
CA PHE A 28 5.87 -0.97 7.34
C PHE A 28 4.79 -1.12 6.29
N LEU A 29 5.22 -1.54 5.11
CA LEU A 29 4.34 -1.95 4.03
C LEU A 29 4.88 -3.23 3.45
N PHE A 30 4.01 -4.22 3.27
CA PHE A 30 4.34 -5.48 2.64
C PHE A 30 3.50 -5.62 1.37
N GLY A 31 4.17 -5.76 0.22
CA GLY A 31 3.49 -5.84 -1.06
C GLY A 31 4.08 -6.90 -1.98
N PHE A 32 3.40 -7.14 -3.07
CA PHE A 32 3.77 -8.13 -4.08
C PHE A 32 3.74 -7.52 -5.46
N LEU A 33 4.62 -8.01 -6.34
CA LEU A 33 4.47 -7.82 -7.78
C LEU A 33 3.71 -9.05 -8.29
N CYS A 34 2.47 -8.83 -8.75
CA CYS A 34 1.62 -9.94 -9.15
C CYS A 34 2.12 -10.64 -10.42
N PRO A 35 1.80 -11.94 -10.58
CA PRO A 35 2.25 -12.70 -11.75
C PRO A 35 1.71 -12.21 -13.08
N ASP A 36 0.67 -11.35 -13.09
CA ASP A 36 0.16 -10.78 -14.33
C ASP A 36 1.14 -9.81 -15.01
N GLY A 37 2.21 -9.44 -14.31
CA GLY A 37 3.21 -8.49 -14.81
C GLY A 37 2.73 -7.04 -14.86
N LYS A 38 1.57 -6.74 -14.30
CA LYS A 38 0.92 -5.41 -14.41
C LYS A 38 0.50 -4.82 -13.09
N THR A 39 0.25 -5.62 -12.07
CA THR A 39 -0.37 -5.18 -10.82
C THR A 39 0.57 -5.33 -9.64
N GLY A 40 0.82 -4.23 -8.93
CA GLY A 40 1.46 -4.25 -7.62
C GLY A 40 0.37 -4.29 -6.56
N TYR A 41 0.43 -5.26 -5.65
CA TYR A 41 -0.58 -5.46 -4.62
C TYR A 41 -0.02 -5.13 -3.25
N ILE A 42 -0.70 -4.26 -2.51
CA ILE A 42 -0.36 -3.95 -1.13
C ILE A 42 -1.15 -4.89 -0.23
N HIS A 43 -0.43 -5.74 0.49
CA HIS A 43 -1.02 -6.77 1.33
C HIS A 43 -1.23 -6.31 2.77
N LEU A 44 -0.20 -5.71 3.37
CA LEU A 44 -0.23 -5.26 4.76
C LEU A 44 0.46 -3.91 4.88
N VAL A 45 -0.12 -3.06 5.71
CA VAL A 45 0.47 -1.78 6.11
C VAL A 45 0.22 -1.60 7.59
N GLY A 46 1.25 -1.25 8.33
CA GLY A 46 1.13 -0.95 9.75
C GLY A 46 1.87 0.33 10.09
N ILE A 47 1.28 1.15 10.94
CA ILE A 47 1.89 2.40 11.40
C ILE A 47 1.80 2.42 12.93
N HIS A 48 2.93 2.68 13.57
CA HIS A 48 2.98 2.82 15.02
C HIS A 48 1.96 3.89 15.46
N PRO A 49 1.16 3.65 16.51
CA PRO A 49 0.10 4.58 16.91
C PRO A 49 0.57 6.02 17.15
N ASP A 50 1.77 6.19 17.70
CA ASP A 50 2.33 7.51 17.97
C ASP A 50 2.80 8.23 16.70
N TYR A 51 2.81 7.55 15.58
CA TYR A 51 3.29 8.10 14.29
C TYR A 51 2.17 8.26 13.28
N ARG A 52 0.92 8.08 13.68
CA ARG A 52 -0.23 8.33 12.81
C ARG A 52 -0.34 9.82 12.53
N ARG A 53 -0.85 10.16 11.34
CA ARG A 53 -1.00 11.54 10.86
C ARG A 53 0.32 12.30 10.72
N ARG A 54 1.41 11.58 10.57
CA ARG A 54 2.75 12.16 10.41
C ARG A 54 3.35 11.83 9.03
N GLY A 55 2.53 11.37 8.11
CA GLY A 55 2.95 11.09 6.73
C GLY A 55 3.67 9.78 6.52
N VAL A 56 3.74 8.90 7.52
CA VAL A 56 4.45 7.63 7.39
C VAL A 56 3.80 6.73 6.34
N ALA A 57 2.47 6.59 6.39
CA ALA A 57 1.76 5.77 5.41
C ALA A 57 1.91 6.32 3.99
N ARG A 58 1.81 7.64 3.83
CA ARG A 58 2.02 8.28 2.52
C ARG A 58 3.43 8.02 2.00
N MET A 59 4.43 8.09 2.85
CA MET A 59 5.82 7.81 2.49
C MET A 59 5.98 6.38 1.98
N LEU A 60 5.38 5.41 2.70
CA LEU A 60 5.43 4.00 2.32
C LEU A 60 4.71 3.74 0.99
N TYR A 61 3.54 4.34 0.81
CA TYR A 61 2.77 4.19 -0.44
C TYR A 61 3.51 4.79 -1.63
N THR A 62 4.08 5.98 -1.47
CA THR A 62 4.86 6.62 -2.53
C THR A 62 6.06 5.75 -2.92
N ALA A 63 6.73 5.19 -1.93
CA ALA A 63 7.90 4.35 -2.16
C ALA A 63 7.52 3.06 -2.91
N PHE A 64 6.41 2.43 -2.53
CA PHE A 64 5.93 1.23 -3.21
C PHE A 64 5.48 1.54 -4.65
N GLU A 65 4.81 2.66 -4.84
CA GLU A 65 4.41 3.12 -6.17
C GLU A 65 5.63 3.29 -7.08
N ASP A 66 6.69 3.91 -6.55
CA ASP A 66 7.94 4.08 -7.29
C ASP A 66 8.58 2.74 -7.66
N ASP A 67 8.56 1.76 -6.73
CA ASP A 67 9.05 0.41 -7.00
C ASP A 67 8.31 -0.22 -8.17
N CYS A 68 6.98 -0.10 -8.16
CA CYS A 68 6.15 -0.67 -9.22
C CYS A 68 6.41 0.01 -10.56
N ARG A 69 6.58 1.33 -10.56
CA ARG A 69 6.90 2.07 -11.79
C ARG A 69 8.26 1.67 -12.35
N HIS A 70 9.26 1.53 -11.50
CA HIS A 70 10.59 1.08 -11.93
C HIS A 70 10.58 -0.34 -12.50
N ALA A 71 9.67 -1.17 -12.03
CA ALA A 71 9.47 -2.52 -12.55
C ALA A 71 8.56 -2.56 -13.78
N ALA A 72 8.15 -1.39 -14.31
CA ALA A 72 7.25 -1.25 -15.44
C ALA A 72 5.84 -1.80 -15.19
N TYR A 73 5.41 -1.84 -13.94
CA TYR A 73 4.05 -2.22 -13.58
C TYR A 73 3.10 -1.05 -13.85
N LYS A 74 1.85 -1.36 -14.13
CA LYS A 74 0.90 -0.39 -14.68
C LYS A 74 -0.18 0.04 -13.72
N ARG A 75 -0.39 -0.72 -12.64
CA ARG A 75 -1.44 -0.40 -11.67
C ARG A 75 -1.12 -0.93 -10.29
N LEU A 76 -1.79 -0.35 -9.31
CA LEU A 76 -1.72 -0.78 -7.92
C LEU A 76 -3.08 -1.27 -7.47
N LYS A 77 -3.09 -2.17 -6.50
CA LYS A 77 -4.30 -2.71 -5.92
C LYS A 77 -4.12 -2.90 -4.41
N ALA A 78 -5.17 -2.60 -3.66
CA ALA A 78 -5.24 -2.88 -2.23
C ALA A 78 -6.68 -3.23 -1.88
N ILE A 79 -6.90 -3.85 -0.73
CA ILE A 79 -8.23 -4.32 -0.34
C ILE A 79 -8.47 -3.99 1.12
N THR A 80 -9.70 -3.61 1.46
CA THR A 80 -10.11 -3.47 2.85
C THR A 80 -11.54 -4.01 3.04
N THR A 81 -11.93 -4.19 4.29
CA THR A 81 -13.29 -4.59 4.64
C THR A 81 -14.24 -3.38 4.58
N LEU A 82 -15.53 -3.66 4.52
CA LEU A 82 -16.55 -2.61 4.63
C LEU A 82 -16.42 -1.87 5.96
N GLY A 83 -16.82 -0.59 5.96
CA GLY A 83 -16.85 0.22 7.18
C GLY A 83 -15.52 0.82 7.57
N ASN A 84 -14.46 0.57 6.81
CA ASN A 84 -13.15 1.18 7.11
C ASN A 84 -13.06 2.56 6.43
N GLU A 85 -13.78 3.52 6.99
CA GLU A 85 -13.88 4.87 6.41
C GLU A 85 -12.54 5.59 6.35
N ALA A 86 -11.69 5.39 7.35
CA ALA A 86 -10.36 6.01 7.36
C ALA A 86 -9.49 5.51 6.21
N SER A 87 -9.55 4.22 5.91
CA SER A 87 -8.81 3.64 4.80
C SER A 87 -9.33 4.16 3.45
N ILE A 88 -10.65 4.25 3.32
CA ILE A 88 -11.27 4.78 2.09
C ILE A 88 -10.83 6.22 1.85
N ALA A 89 -10.91 7.07 2.88
CA ALA A 89 -10.51 8.48 2.78
C ALA A 89 -9.02 8.61 2.44
N PHE A 90 -8.18 7.80 3.06
CA PHE A 90 -6.74 7.80 2.81
C PHE A 90 -6.42 7.48 1.35
N HIS A 91 -7.00 6.40 0.83
CA HIS A 91 -6.75 5.99 -0.56
C HIS A 91 -7.27 7.01 -1.56
N ARG A 92 -8.46 7.57 -1.31
CA ARG A 92 -9.02 8.61 -2.17
C ARG A 92 -8.13 9.85 -2.20
N ALA A 93 -7.60 10.25 -1.05
CA ALA A 93 -6.71 11.41 -0.96
C ALA A 93 -5.42 11.21 -1.77
N LEU A 94 -4.99 9.97 -1.98
CA LEU A 94 -3.82 9.62 -2.79
C LEU A 94 -4.15 9.37 -4.26
N GLY A 95 -5.40 9.59 -4.68
CA GLY A 95 -5.81 9.43 -6.06
C GLY A 95 -6.24 8.03 -6.46
N TRP A 96 -6.49 7.16 -5.49
CA TRP A 96 -7.00 5.82 -5.77
C TRP A 96 -8.52 5.84 -5.97
N THR A 97 -9.02 4.91 -6.77
CA THR A 97 -10.46 4.65 -6.87
C THR A 97 -10.84 3.50 -5.95
N SER A 98 -12.09 3.51 -5.49
CA SER A 98 -12.62 2.45 -4.63
C SER A 98 -13.86 1.84 -5.26
N THR A 99 -13.97 0.52 -5.17
CA THR A 99 -15.10 -0.23 -5.74
C THR A 99 -15.50 -1.31 -4.75
N GLU A 100 -16.79 -1.43 -4.48
CA GLU A 100 -17.32 -2.54 -3.71
C GLU A 100 -17.41 -3.77 -4.61
N VAL A 101 -16.88 -4.90 -4.14
CA VAL A 101 -16.93 -6.15 -4.90
C VAL A 101 -17.56 -7.22 -4.03
N ASP A 102 -18.74 -7.69 -4.44
CA ASP A 102 -19.46 -8.74 -3.76
C ASP A 102 -18.69 -10.05 -3.85
N ASP A 103 -18.77 -10.84 -2.78
CA ASP A 103 -18.17 -12.18 -2.73
C ASP A 103 -16.66 -12.22 -3.03
N TYR A 104 -15.98 -11.09 -2.92
CA TYR A 104 -14.55 -11.02 -3.24
C TYR A 104 -13.71 -12.01 -2.44
N ALA A 105 -13.98 -12.14 -1.15
CA ALA A 105 -13.25 -13.03 -0.25
C ALA A 105 -13.98 -14.36 0.00
N GLY A 106 -15.03 -14.64 -0.78
CA GLY A 106 -15.88 -15.81 -0.66
C GLY A 106 -17.35 -15.41 -0.59
N PRO A 107 -18.27 -16.37 -0.63
CA PRO A 107 -19.72 -16.08 -0.60
C PRO A 107 -20.10 -15.19 0.58
N GLY A 108 -20.79 -14.09 0.32
CA GLY A 108 -21.23 -13.12 1.32
C GLY A 108 -20.11 -12.27 1.92
N ARG A 109 -18.92 -12.31 1.38
CA ARG A 109 -17.76 -11.55 1.89
C ARG A 109 -17.40 -10.41 0.95
N MET A 110 -18.14 -9.33 1.03
CA MET A 110 -17.87 -8.13 0.26
C MET A 110 -16.58 -7.46 0.73
N ARG A 111 -15.84 -6.87 -0.20
CA ARG A 111 -14.64 -6.09 0.09
C ARG A 111 -14.64 -4.80 -0.72
N ILE A 112 -13.94 -3.81 -0.20
CA ILE A 112 -13.62 -2.59 -0.95
C ILE A 112 -12.28 -2.83 -1.63
N VAL A 113 -12.28 -2.73 -2.96
CA VAL A 113 -11.08 -2.87 -3.76
C VAL A 113 -10.61 -1.49 -4.19
N PHE A 114 -9.39 -1.15 -3.85
CA PHE A 114 -8.76 0.10 -4.26
C PHE A 114 -7.84 -0.17 -5.43
N THR A 115 -7.89 0.70 -6.42
CA THR A 115 -7.00 0.62 -7.58
C THR A 115 -6.47 1.99 -7.95
N LYS A 116 -5.26 2.00 -8.47
CA LYS A 116 -4.64 3.21 -9.01
C LYS A 116 -3.87 2.85 -10.27
N VAL A 117 -4.14 3.57 -11.36
CA VAL A 117 -3.38 3.42 -12.59
C VAL A 117 -2.11 4.25 -12.46
N LEU A 118 -0.97 3.64 -12.75
CA LEU A 118 0.32 4.34 -12.70
C LEU A 118 0.56 5.05 -14.02
N PRO A 119 1.01 6.32 -13.98
CA PRO A 119 1.39 6.99 -15.20
C PRO A 119 2.62 6.32 -15.82
N PRO A 120 2.79 6.39 -17.15
CA PRO A 120 4.00 5.89 -17.82
C PRO A 120 5.21 6.57 -17.20
N GLY A 121 6.15 5.75 -16.76
CA GLY A 121 7.32 6.25 -16.04
C GLY A 121 8.43 6.78 -16.87
#